data_0e8624d3674bbfbfcf22aba172755199
#
_entry.id   0e8624d3674bbfbfcf22aba172755199
#
_cell.length_a   1.000
_cell.length_b   1.000
_cell.length_c   1.000
_cell.angle_alpha   90.00
_cell.angle_beta   90.00
_cell.angle_gamma   90.00
#
_symmetry.space_group_name_H-M   'P 1'
#
loop_
_entity.id
_entity.type
_entity.pdbx_description
1 polymer ?
#
loop_
_entity_poly.entity_id
_entity_poly.type
_entity_poly.pdbx_seq_one_letter_code
_entity_poly.pdbx_strand_id
1 'polypeptide(L)'
;MLRRATLLLLVLSSAPLGAHQQKAALTTVRYNPRSDEVEIAHRFALHDAEHAAPEVTGGDAILRSDTARQWAFARYVHEAFRLTDERGAALPKDLVGVEVDGSLLWIYETLPAEAGPRIARIRHEALLALWPSQENWVNVVDAEGVRTLILRREAPEQALANAPSRPLPQ
;
A
#
# COMPACT_ATOMS: atom_id res chain seq x y z
N MET A 1 26.24 19.66 65.26
CA MET A 1 25.99 18.42 64.44
C MET A 1 25.27 18.77 63.18
N LEU A 2 26.03 18.94 62.10
CA LEU A 2 25.46 19.30 60.77
C LEU A 2 25.18 18.02 59.96
N ARG A 3 23.90 17.69 59.71
CA ARG A 3 23.50 16.58 58.84
C ARG A 3 23.62 17.06 57.37
N ARG A 4 24.55 16.49 56.62
CA ARG A 4 24.67 16.68 55.18
C ARG A 4 23.62 15.80 54.53
N ALA A 5 22.63 16.41 53.86
CA ALA A 5 21.69 15.73 52.98
C ALA A 5 22.34 15.60 51.59
N THR A 6 22.63 14.40 51.17
CA THR A 6 23.12 14.09 49.81
C THR A 6 21.93 13.98 48.90
N LEU A 7 21.78 14.96 47.97
CA LEU A 7 20.74 14.95 46.94
C LEU A 7 21.20 14.05 45.80
N LEU A 8 20.54 12.89 45.65
CA LEU A 8 20.79 11.96 44.54
C LEU A 8 20.01 12.44 43.32
N LEU A 9 20.73 13.02 42.34
CA LEU A 9 20.16 13.46 41.06
C LEU A 9 19.97 12.26 40.16
N LEU A 10 18.72 11.79 40.00
CA LEU A 10 18.37 10.73 39.07
C LEU A 10 18.29 11.33 37.67
N VAL A 11 19.33 11.12 36.86
CA VAL A 11 19.33 11.48 35.42
C VAL A 11 18.52 10.41 34.69
N LEU A 12 17.26 10.71 34.39
CA LEU A 12 16.50 9.91 33.43
C LEU A 12 17.07 10.15 32.01
N SER A 13 17.88 9.23 31.53
CA SER A 13 18.27 9.18 30.13
C SER A 13 17.03 8.78 29.30
N SER A 14 16.36 9.75 28.69
CA SER A 14 15.38 9.51 27.64
C SER A 14 16.13 9.00 26.41
N ALA A 15 16.20 7.68 26.24
CA ALA A 15 16.58 7.09 24.98
C ALA A 15 15.56 7.57 23.91
N PRO A 16 15.98 8.11 22.75
CA PRO A 16 15.05 8.38 21.69
C PRO A 16 14.48 7.02 21.25
N LEU A 17 13.20 6.78 21.51
CA LEU A 17 12.46 5.74 20.83
C LEU A 17 12.48 6.16 19.34
N GLY A 18 13.39 5.59 18.56
CA GLY A 18 13.35 5.65 17.13
C GLY A 18 12.00 5.08 16.71
N ALA A 19 11.05 5.96 16.44
CA ALA A 19 9.82 5.57 15.78
C ALA A 19 10.25 5.06 14.39
N HIS A 20 10.45 3.75 14.27
CA HIS A 20 10.57 3.12 12.96
C HIS A 20 9.29 3.44 12.23
N GLN A 21 9.36 4.41 11.32
CA GLN A 21 8.23 4.77 10.47
C GLN A 21 7.93 3.51 9.64
N GLN A 22 6.84 2.83 10.01
CA GLN A 22 6.42 1.61 9.33
C GLN A 22 6.12 1.97 7.87
N LYS A 23 6.86 1.39 6.95
CA LYS A 23 6.64 1.59 5.54
C LYS A 23 5.41 0.81 5.13
N ALA A 24 4.37 1.53 4.71
CA ALA A 24 3.11 0.93 4.34
C ALA A 24 2.52 1.60 3.10
N ALA A 25 1.96 0.78 2.22
CA ALA A 25 1.08 1.22 1.14
C ALA A 25 -0.34 0.72 1.42
N LEU A 26 -1.33 1.49 0.98
CA LEU A 26 -2.74 1.09 1.06
C LEU A 26 -3.32 1.01 -0.33
N THR A 27 -3.97 -0.11 -0.63
CA THR A 27 -4.75 -0.32 -1.85
C THR A 27 -6.21 -0.53 -1.47
N THR A 28 -7.12 0.11 -2.20
CA THR A 28 -8.55 -0.14 -2.08
C THR A 28 -9.07 -0.69 -3.41
N VAL A 29 -9.79 -1.78 -3.35
CA VAL A 29 -10.46 -2.43 -4.49
C VAL A 29 -11.96 -2.40 -4.22
N ARG A 30 -12.74 -1.75 -5.09
CA ARG A 30 -14.19 -1.63 -4.90
C ARG A 30 -14.93 -1.54 -6.23
N TYR A 31 -16.14 -2.08 -6.29
CA TYR A 31 -17.05 -1.83 -7.39
C TYR A 31 -17.63 -0.40 -7.32
N ASN A 32 -17.62 0.30 -8.46
CA ASN A 32 -18.27 1.58 -8.63
C ASN A 32 -19.50 1.44 -9.56
N PRO A 33 -20.74 1.57 -9.03
CA PRO A 33 -21.94 1.42 -9.85
C PRO A 33 -22.18 2.54 -10.86
N ARG A 34 -21.40 3.65 -10.80
CA ARG A 34 -21.53 4.74 -11.75
C ARG A 34 -20.73 4.52 -13.02
N SER A 35 -19.54 3.94 -12.91
CA SER A 35 -18.68 3.61 -14.04
C SER A 35 -18.92 2.17 -14.54
N ASP A 36 -19.59 1.35 -13.75
CA ASP A 36 -19.74 -0.10 -13.96
C ASP A 36 -18.38 -0.81 -14.07
N GLU A 37 -17.46 -0.41 -13.19
CA GLU A 37 -16.10 -0.95 -13.13
C GLU A 37 -15.73 -1.28 -11.68
N VAL A 38 -14.75 -2.16 -11.52
CA VAL A 38 -14.03 -2.30 -10.26
C VAL A 38 -12.86 -1.31 -10.29
N GLU A 39 -12.89 -0.36 -9.38
CA GLU A 39 -11.84 0.64 -9.19
C GLU A 39 -10.79 0.13 -8.20
N ILE A 40 -9.53 0.37 -8.53
CA ILE A 40 -8.38 0.11 -7.68
C ILE A 40 -7.65 1.43 -7.47
N ALA A 41 -7.49 1.82 -6.21
CA ALA A 41 -6.73 3.00 -5.83
C ALA A 41 -5.57 2.59 -4.92
N HIS A 42 -4.34 2.78 -5.38
CA HIS A 42 -3.14 2.60 -4.57
C HIS A 42 -2.71 3.94 -3.99
N ARG A 43 -2.30 3.93 -2.74
CA ARG A 43 -1.81 5.09 -2.01
C ARG A 43 -0.46 4.79 -1.38
N PHE A 44 0.53 5.57 -1.77
CA PHE A 44 1.88 5.53 -1.20
C PHE A 44 2.20 6.86 -0.51
N ALA A 45 3.01 6.84 0.53
CA ALA A 45 3.66 8.06 0.99
C ALA A 45 4.58 8.56 -0.14
N LEU A 46 4.44 9.81 -0.56
CA LEU A 46 5.23 10.37 -1.66
C LEU A 46 6.72 10.28 -1.38
N HIS A 47 7.15 10.59 -0.14
CA HIS A 47 8.53 10.46 0.27
C HIS A 47 9.08 9.04 0.06
N ASP A 48 8.30 8.01 0.41
CA ASP A 48 8.74 6.63 0.21
C ASP A 48 8.78 6.26 -1.27
N ALA A 49 7.79 6.70 -2.05
CA ALA A 49 7.80 6.50 -3.50
C ALA A 49 9.00 7.19 -4.17
N GLU A 50 9.31 8.44 -3.81
CA GLU A 50 10.48 9.17 -4.31
C GLU A 50 11.79 8.48 -3.92
N HIS A 51 11.90 7.96 -2.69
CA HIS A 51 13.10 7.23 -2.25
C HIS A 51 13.27 5.89 -2.99
N ALA A 52 12.18 5.26 -3.41
CA ALA A 52 12.19 4.01 -4.15
C ALA A 52 12.37 4.19 -5.68
N ALA A 53 11.93 5.32 -6.23
CA ALA A 53 11.86 5.54 -7.68
C ALA A 53 13.18 5.26 -8.42
N PRO A 54 14.37 5.67 -7.96
CA PRO A 54 15.64 5.37 -8.65
C PRO A 54 15.88 3.87 -8.81
N GLU A 55 15.56 3.08 -7.80
CA GLU A 55 15.80 1.64 -7.77
C GLU A 55 14.80 0.85 -8.63
N VAL A 56 13.55 1.32 -8.72
CA VAL A 56 12.47 0.56 -9.38
C VAL A 56 12.17 1.04 -10.80
N THR A 57 12.55 2.28 -11.15
CA THR A 57 12.29 2.85 -12.48
C THR A 57 13.56 3.28 -13.22
N GLY A 58 14.72 3.25 -12.57
CA GLY A 58 16.01 3.61 -13.19
C GLY A 58 16.15 5.11 -13.48
N GLY A 59 15.62 5.97 -12.65
CA GLY A 59 15.66 7.43 -12.85
C GLY A 59 15.87 8.22 -11.57
N ASP A 60 15.75 9.56 -11.64
CA ASP A 60 15.83 10.42 -10.45
C ASP A 60 14.60 10.29 -9.56
N ALA A 61 14.72 10.69 -8.29
CA ALA A 61 13.70 10.56 -7.27
C ALA A 61 12.56 11.61 -7.33
N ILE A 62 12.46 12.44 -8.39
CA ILE A 62 11.51 13.56 -8.42
C ILE A 62 10.17 13.10 -8.98
N LEU A 63 9.24 12.68 -8.11
CA LEU A 63 7.87 12.36 -8.51
C LEU A 63 6.93 13.56 -8.38
N ARG A 64 7.18 14.47 -7.45
CA ARG A 64 6.29 15.61 -7.15
C ARG A 64 5.94 16.46 -8.36
N SER A 65 6.88 16.69 -9.26
CA SER A 65 6.73 17.62 -10.39
C SER A 65 7.00 17.00 -11.75
N ASP A 66 7.32 15.71 -11.82
CA ASP A 66 7.62 15.02 -13.08
C ASP A 66 6.57 13.95 -13.39
N THR A 67 5.62 14.31 -14.24
CA THR A 67 4.53 13.43 -14.65
C THR A 67 5.03 12.16 -15.35
N ALA A 68 6.11 12.23 -16.13
CA ALA A 68 6.66 11.04 -16.81
C ALA A 68 7.18 10.03 -15.80
N ARG A 69 7.81 10.50 -14.71
CA ARG A 69 8.29 9.66 -13.62
C ARG A 69 7.16 9.11 -12.77
N GLN A 70 6.11 9.91 -12.52
CA GLN A 70 4.89 9.41 -11.87
C GLN A 70 4.33 8.22 -12.65
N TRP A 71 4.19 8.34 -13.98
CA TRP A 71 3.73 7.24 -14.83
C TRP A 71 4.70 6.04 -14.86
N ALA A 72 6.01 6.27 -14.80
CA ALA A 72 6.98 5.18 -14.71
C ALA A 72 6.80 4.39 -13.40
N PHE A 73 6.65 5.09 -12.27
CA PHE A 73 6.39 4.47 -10.98
C PHE A 73 5.01 3.77 -10.96
N ALA A 74 3.98 4.38 -11.57
CA ALA A 74 2.66 3.78 -11.68
C ALA A 74 2.68 2.46 -12.48
N ARG A 75 3.43 2.39 -13.59
CA ARG A 75 3.62 1.14 -14.34
C ARG A 75 4.32 0.06 -13.50
N TYR A 76 5.33 0.43 -12.73
CA TYR A 76 5.97 -0.50 -11.81
C TYR A 76 4.97 -1.07 -10.78
N VAL A 77 4.12 -0.23 -10.19
CA VAL A 77 3.08 -0.69 -9.24
C VAL A 77 2.05 -1.57 -9.96
N HIS A 78 1.63 -1.18 -11.17
CA HIS A 78 0.70 -1.95 -12.01
C HIS A 78 1.21 -3.38 -12.25
N GLU A 79 2.48 -3.54 -12.57
CA GLU A 79 3.11 -4.86 -12.79
C GLU A 79 3.27 -5.65 -11.49
N ALA A 80 3.53 -4.96 -10.37
CA ALA A 80 3.73 -5.55 -9.06
C ALA A 80 2.41 -5.94 -8.35
N PHE A 81 1.26 -5.44 -8.83
CA PHE A 81 -0.07 -5.76 -8.31
C PHE A 81 -0.81 -6.68 -9.26
N ARG A 82 -1.24 -7.85 -8.80
CA ARG A 82 -1.91 -8.86 -9.63
C ARG A 82 -3.15 -9.41 -8.93
N LEU A 83 -4.19 -9.59 -9.72
CA LEU A 83 -5.43 -10.23 -9.33
C LEU A 83 -5.59 -11.52 -10.13
N THR A 84 -5.96 -12.61 -9.47
CA THR A 84 -6.21 -13.90 -10.15
C THR A 84 -7.54 -14.50 -9.72
N ASP A 85 -8.13 -15.28 -10.60
CA ASP A 85 -9.32 -16.08 -10.30
C ASP A 85 -8.96 -17.40 -9.57
N GLU A 86 -9.97 -18.20 -9.24
CA GLU A 86 -9.80 -19.50 -8.57
C GLU A 86 -8.96 -20.50 -9.36
N ARG A 87 -8.87 -20.34 -10.68
CA ARG A 87 -8.06 -21.18 -11.56
C ARG A 87 -6.63 -20.69 -11.71
N GLY A 88 -6.31 -19.56 -11.07
CA GLY A 88 -5.00 -18.89 -11.20
C GLY A 88 -4.86 -18.06 -12.47
N ALA A 89 -5.93 -17.87 -13.25
CA ALA A 89 -5.89 -17.02 -14.42
C ALA A 89 -5.84 -15.55 -14.00
N ALA A 90 -4.95 -14.77 -14.63
CA ALA A 90 -4.85 -13.33 -14.37
C ALA A 90 -6.12 -12.61 -14.81
N LEU A 91 -6.59 -11.70 -13.95
CA LEU A 91 -7.67 -10.78 -14.29
C LEU A 91 -7.04 -9.51 -14.90
N PRO A 92 -7.36 -9.18 -16.16
CA PRO A 92 -6.81 -8.01 -16.81
C PRO A 92 -7.31 -6.73 -16.12
N LYS A 93 -6.43 -5.78 -15.98
CA LYS A 93 -6.72 -4.45 -15.42
C LYS A 93 -5.98 -3.38 -16.21
N ASP A 94 -6.53 -2.19 -16.24
CA ASP A 94 -5.98 -1.06 -16.97
C ASP A 94 -5.47 0.01 -15.98
N LEU A 95 -4.27 0.54 -16.26
CA LEU A 95 -3.71 1.68 -15.53
C LEU A 95 -4.31 2.96 -16.09
N VAL A 96 -5.14 3.66 -15.31
CA VAL A 96 -5.94 4.80 -15.80
C VAL A 96 -5.47 6.15 -15.29
N GLY A 97 -4.68 6.21 -14.22
CA GLY A 97 -4.24 7.50 -13.70
C GLY A 97 -3.16 7.42 -12.64
N VAL A 98 -2.46 8.53 -12.48
CA VAL A 98 -1.51 8.77 -11.40
C VAL A 98 -1.53 10.24 -11.03
N GLU A 99 -1.48 10.56 -9.74
CA GLU A 99 -1.41 11.94 -9.25
C GLU A 99 -0.68 12.05 -7.92
N VAL A 100 -0.15 13.23 -7.68
CA VAL A 100 0.40 13.61 -6.37
C VAL A 100 -0.56 14.57 -5.70
N ASP A 101 -1.08 14.16 -4.54
CA ASP A 101 -1.91 15.00 -3.67
C ASP A 101 -1.23 15.16 -2.30
N GLY A 102 -0.77 16.37 -2.03
CA GLY A 102 -0.05 16.69 -0.80
C GLY A 102 1.21 15.86 -0.61
N SER A 103 1.21 14.97 0.37
CA SER A 103 2.30 14.03 0.69
C SER A 103 2.04 12.61 0.21
N LEU A 104 1.06 12.42 -0.65
CA LEU A 104 0.63 11.12 -1.16
C LEU A 104 0.81 11.04 -2.67
N LEU A 105 1.19 9.85 -3.14
CA LEU A 105 1.12 9.44 -4.53
C LEU A 105 -0.04 8.46 -4.66
N TRP A 106 -0.99 8.80 -5.53
CA TRP A 106 -2.12 7.97 -5.89
C TRP A 106 -1.94 7.37 -7.27
N ILE A 107 -2.31 6.10 -7.41
CA ILE A 107 -2.28 5.38 -8.68
C ILE A 107 -3.62 4.68 -8.82
N TYR A 108 -4.24 4.84 -10.00
CA TYR A 108 -5.58 4.35 -10.27
C TYR A 108 -5.57 3.32 -11.39
N GLU A 109 -6.25 2.22 -11.13
CA GLU A 109 -6.48 1.17 -12.11
C GLU A 109 -7.96 0.79 -12.13
N THR A 110 -8.41 0.21 -13.23
CA THR A 110 -9.76 -0.35 -13.35
C THR A 110 -9.73 -1.75 -13.93
N LEU A 111 -10.80 -2.51 -13.66
CA LEU A 111 -11.10 -3.74 -14.37
C LEU A 111 -12.62 -3.86 -14.55
N PRO A 112 -13.09 -4.61 -15.55
CA PRO A 112 -14.52 -4.77 -15.82
C PRO A 112 -15.28 -5.29 -14.60
N ALA A 113 -16.51 -4.84 -14.39
CA ALA A 113 -17.35 -5.19 -13.25
C ALA A 113 -17.50 -6.71 -13.04
N GLU A 114 -17.64 -7.45 -14.13
CA GLU A 114 -17.76 -8.92 -14.12
C GLU A 114 -16.50 -9.65 -13.62
N ALA A 115 -15.36 -8.97 -13.58
CA ALA A 115 -14.15 -9.52 -13.02
C ALA A 115 -14.14 -9.45 -11.48
N GLY A 116 -14.85 -8.51 -10.87
CA GLY A 116 -14.88 -8.30 -9.43
C GLY A 116 -15.20 -9.56 -8.62
N PRO A 117 -16.33 -10.24 -8.87
CA PRO A 117 -16.69 -11.46 -8.16
C PRO A 117 -15.72 -12.64 -8.39
N ARG A 118 -14.88 -12.55 -9.43
CA ARG A 118 -13.90 -13.58 -9.77
C ARG A 118 -12.56 -13.40 -9.04
N ILE A 119 -12.34 -12.30 -8.33
CA ILE A 119 -11.10 -12.06 -7.58
C ILE A 119 -11.00 -13.10 -6.46
N ALA A 120 -10.10 -14.06 -6.64
CA ALA A 120 -9.87 -15.12 -5.65
C ALA A 120 -8.56 -14.90 -4.87
N ARG A 121 -7.53 -14.37 -5.53
CA ARG A 121 -6.22 -14.12 -4.90
C ARG A 121 -5.70 -12.75 -5.30
N ILE A 122 -4.98 -12.15 -4.37
CA ILE A 122 -4.34 -10.84 -4.56
C ILE A 122 -2.85 -10.96 -4.24
N ARG A 123 -2.02 -10.51 -5.16
CA ARG A 123 -0.57 -10.37 -5.00
C ARG A 123 -0.19 -8.90 -5.11
N HIS A 124 0.64 -8.42 -4.19
CA HIS A 124 1.13 -7.05 -4.20
C HIS A 124 2.59 -7.01 -3.76
N GLU A 125 3.50 -6.89 -4.72
CA GLU A 125 4.95 -6.94 -4.49
C GLU A 125 5.63 -5.58 -4.47
N ALA A 126 4.89 -4.50 -4.74
CA ALA A 126 5.48 -3.16 -4.79
C ALA A 126 6.26 -2.86 -3.50
N LEU A 127 7.52 -2.46 -3.67
CA LEU A 127 8.48 -2.07 -2.65
C LEU A 127 8.90 -3.18 -1.66
N LEU A 128 8.31 -4.38 -1.70
CA LEU A 128 8.66 -5.48 -0.80
C LEU A 128 10.13 -5.93 -0.95
N ALA A 129 10.68 -5.83 -2.16
CA ALA A 129 12.09 -6.18 -2.41
C ALA A 129 13.06 -5.16 -1.82
N LEU A 130 12.67 -3.89 -1.74
CA LEU A 130 13.51 -2.81 -1.23
C LEU A 130 13.56 -2.77 0.30
N TRP A 131 12.39 -2.93 0.95
CA TRP A 131 12.30 -2.78 2.39
C TRP A 131 11.74 -4.03 3.07
N PRO A 132 12.50 -4.65 3.97
CA PRO A 132 12.04 -5.84 4.71
C PRO A 132 10.78 -5.59 5.55
N SER A 133 10.59 -4.35 6.03
CA SER A 133 9.45 -3.94 6.86
C SER A 133 8.26 -3.39 6.08
N GLN A 134 8.31 -3.40 4.73
CA GLN A 134 7.19 -2.93 3.92
C GLN A 134 5.96 -3.81 4.11
N GLU A 135 4.82 -3.19 4.32
CA GLU A 135 3.51 -3.84 4.31
C GLU A 135 2.63 -3.22 3.22
N ASN A 136 2.01 -4.07 2.41
CA ASN A 136 1.02 -3.65 1.42
C ASN A 136 -0.37 -4.09 1.92
N TRP A 137 -1.14 -3.14 2.39
CA TRP A 137 -2.49 -3.35 2.88
C TRP A 137 -3.46 -3.26 1.71
N VAL A 138 -4.31 -4.27 1.54
CA VAL A 138 -5.32 -4.27 0.48
C VAL A 138 -6.69 -4.45 1.10
N ASN A 139 -7.53 -3.42 0.95
CA ASN A 139 -8.93 -3.44 1.35
C ASN A 139 -9.80 -3.76 0.13
N VAL A 140 -10.50 -4.87 0.17
CA VAL A 140 -11.54 -5.20 -0.81
C VAL A 140 -12.89 -4.89 -0.20
N VAL A 141 -13.60 -3.97 -0.83
CA VAL A 141 -14.89 -3.44 -0.37
C VAL A 141 -16.00 -4.01 -1.23
N ASP A 142 -16.93 -4.75 -0.63
CA ASP A 142 -18.11 -5.32 -1.26
C ASP A 142 -19.38 -5.09 -0.40
N ALA A 143 -20.50 -5.66 -0.80
CA ALA A 143 -21.77 -5.52 -0.07
C ALA A 143 -21.74 -6.14 1.33
N GLU A 144 -20.85 -7.09 1.59
CA GLU A 144 -20.70 -7.77 2.87
C GLU A 144 -19.81 -7.00 3.84
N GLY A 145 -19.01 -6.07 3.33
CA GLY A 145 -18.12 -5.25 4.16
C GLY A 145 -16.76 -4.97 3.54
N VAL A 146 -15.76 -4.91 4.39
CA VAL A 146 -14.35 -4.72 4.00
C VAL A 146 -13.55 -5.94 4.42
N ARG A 147 -12.91 -6.58 3.47
CA ARG A 147 -11.90 -7.63 3.71
C ARG A 147 -10.51 -7.03 3.55
N THR A 148 -9.67 -7.19 4.54
CA THR A 148 -8.31 -6.62 4.56
C THR A 148 -7.26 -7.71 4.47
N LEU A 149 -6.38 -7.62 3.49
CA LEU A 149 -5.18 -8.43 3.35
C LEU A 149 -3.97 -7.57 3.74
N ILE A 150 -2.98 -8.17 4.40
CA ILE A 150 -1.69 -7.53 4.69
C ILE A 150 -0.60 -8.38 4.03
N LEU A 151 -0.07 -7.86 2.93
CA LEU A 151 0.91 -8.55 2.10
C LEU A 151 2.30 -8.08 2.47
N ARG A 152 3.20 -9.04 2.67
CA ARG A 152 4.59 -8.84 3.11
C ARG A 152 5.53 -9.63 2.22
N ARG A 153 6.82 -9.41 2.39
CA ARG A 153 7.85 -10.13 1.63
C ARG A 153 7.70 -11.65 1.72
N GLU A 154 7.38 -12.17 2.90
CA GLU A 154 7.24 -13.61 3.16
C GLU A 154 5.92 -14.18 2.62
N ALA A 155 4.91 -13.31 2.43
CA ALA A 155 3.58 -13.67 1.95
C ALA A 155 3.05 -12.57 1.01
N PRO A 156 3.64 -12.41 -0.19
CA PRO A 156 3.27 -11.34 -1.13
C PRO A 156 1.93 -11.59 -1.83
N GLU A 157 1.36 -12.78 -1.66
CA GLU A 157 0.08 -13.20 -2.23
C GLU A 157 -0.77 -13.91 -1.18
N GLN A 158 -2.06 -13.58 -1.16
CA GLN A 158 -3.03 -14.23 -0.26
C GLN A 158 -4.36 -14.47 -0.98
N ALA A 159 -5.08 -15.52 -0.52
CA ALA A 159 -6.44 -15.79 -0.98
C ALA A 159 -7.41 -14.82 -0.29
N LEU A 160 -8.32 -14.22 -1.06
CA LEU A 160 -9.28 -13.26 -0.54
C LEU A 160 -10.28 -13.92 0.43
N ALA A 161 -10.63 -15.19 0.21
CA ALA A 161 -11.51 -15.95 1.11
C ALA A 161 -10.96 -16.07 2.55
N ASN A 162 -9.63 -15.96 2.74
CA ASN A 162 -8.99 -16.06 4.05
C ASN A 162 -8.86 -14.69 4.75
N ALA A 163 -9.25 -13.60 4.09
CA ALA A 163 -9.16 -12.25 4.66
C ALA A 163 -10.24 -12.04 5.72
N PRO A 164 -9.91 -11.47 6.89
CA PRO A 164 -10.92 -11.10 7.88
C PRO A 164 -11.86 -10.05 7.30
N SER A 165 -13.16 -10.24 7.48
CA SER A 165 -14.21 -9.32 7.07
C SER A 165 -14.63 -8.42 8.23
N ARG A 166 -14.90 -7.15 7.95
CA ARG A 166 -15.46 -6.17 8.88
C ARG A 166 -16.63 -5.46 8.22
N PRO A 167 -17.81 -5.34 8.88
CA PRO A 167 -18.94 -4.59 8.34
C PRO A 167 -18.55 -3.15 7.96
N LEU A 168 -19.26 -2.62 6.95
CA LEU A 168 -19.13 -1.19 6.61
C LEU A 168 -19.62 -0.34 7.78
N PRO A 169 -19.01 0.81 8.08
CA PRO A 169 -19.57 1.77 9.02
C PRO A 169 -20.94 2.23 8.51
N GLN A 170 -21.93 2.28 9.43
CA GLN A 170 -23.28 2.79 9.14
C GLN A 170 -23.26 4.30 9.00
#